data_6aea19145f9098d437930534ff044777
#
_entry.id   6aea19145f9098d437930534ff044777
#
_cell.length_a   1.000
_cell.length_b   1.000
_cell.length_c   1.000
_cell.angle_alpha   90.00
_cell.angle_beta   90.00
_cell.angle_gamma   90.00
#
_symmetry.space_group_name_H-M   'P 1'
#
loop_
_entity.id
_entity.type
_entity.pdbx_description
1 polymer ?
#
loop_
_entity_poly.entity_id
_entity_poly.type
_entity_poly.pdbx_seq_one_letter_code
_entity_poly.pdbx_strand_id
1 'polypeptide(L)'
;MSRAKLDGEARVQEFLTSAGLRVERFSKAERRQGRTPDFRVFANDELAFYCEVKTAQEDEWLDRQLAAAPPGTLVDGDPTYNRISNYIHRAVGQFDAVNPAMDHPNVLAIINGDDGAGFTDLIQVLAGNAYCENGEVIPMFHKYSEGRIQEEKLRVHLYLWFNEWEPGGPQMFFPEVHATHHAALCRYLSVDPAALKRLPA
;
A
#
# COMPACT_ATOMS: atom_id res chain seq x y z
N MET A 1 8.53 22.54 -13.73
CA MET A 1 8.23 21.53 -14.78
C MET A 1 7.08 20.70 -14.25
N SER A 2 5.92 20.66 -14.94
CA SER A 2 4.79 19.80 -14.54
C SER A 2 5.23 18.34 -14.68
N ARG A 3 5.36 17.61 -13.57
CA ARG A 3 5.55 16.15 -13.61
C ARG A 3 4.32 15.55 -14.31
N ALA A 4 4.52 14.71 -15.32
CA ALA A 4 3.43 13.95 -15.93
C ALA A 4 2.77 13.12 -14.84
N LYS A 5 1.43 13.20 -14.76
CA LYS A 5 0.65 12.43 -13.79
C LYS A 5 0.93 10.95 -14.05
N LEU A 6 1.54 10.27 -13.08
CA LEU A 6 1.78 8.84 -13.18
C LEU A 6 0.46 8.08 -13.28
N ASP A 7 0.41 7.19 -14.25
CA ASP A 7 -0.59 6.13 -14.26
C ASP A 7 -0.12 4.98 -13.36
N GLY A 8 -0.39 5.13 -12.06
CA GLY A 8 0.00 4.13 -11.07
C GLY A 8 -0.61 2.75 -11.34
N GLU A 9 -1.83 2.72 -11.89
CA GLU A 9 -2.47 1.47 -12.29
C GLU A 9 -1.72 0.78 -13.44
N ALA A 10 -1.23 1.55 -14.43
CA ALA A 10 -0.44 1.00 -15.52
C ALA A 10 0.87 0.37 -15.02
N ARG A 11 1.57 1.01 -14.08
CA ARG A 11 2.80 0.50 -13.48
C ARG A 11 2.58 -0.81 -12.72
N VAL A 12 1.53 -0.89 -11.92
CA VAL A 12 1.17 -2.12 -11.19
C VAL A 12 0.77 -3.21 -12.17
N GLN A 13 -0.02 -2.89 -13.19
CA GLN A 13 -0.42 -3.84 -14.23
C GLN A 13 0.80 -4.39 -14.98
N GLU A 14 1.77 -3.56 -15.35
CA GLU A 14 3.01 -3.97 -16.00
C GLU A 14 3.81 -4.91 -15.10
N PHE A 15 3.99 -4.57 -13.82
CA PHE A 15 4.67 -5.41 -12.84
C PHE A 15 4.02 -6.79 -12.72
N LEU A 16 2.71 -6.85 -12.52
CA LEU A 16 1.98 -8.12 -12.38
C LEU A 16 2.01 -8.95 -13.66
N THR A 17 1.91 -8.29 -14.83
CA THR A 17 2.00 -8.97 -16.12
C THR A 17 3.42 -9.52 -16.38
N SER A 18 4.45 -8.80 -15.98
CA SER A 18 5.83 -9.29 -16.08
C SER A 18 6.13 -10.50 -15.18
N ALA A 19 5.35 -10.66 -14.11
CA ALA A 19 5.37 -11.86 -13.27
C ALA A 19 4.56 -13.05 -13.88
N GLY A 20 4.03 -12.90 -15.11
CA GLY A 20 3.26 -13.94 -15.79
C GLY A 20 1.78 -14.02 -15.39
N LEU A 21 1.27 -13.00 -14.73
CA LEU A 21 -0.12 -12.93 -14.29
C LEU A 21 -1.01 -12.21 -15.31
N ARG A 22 -2.26 -12.65 -15.42
CA ARG A 22 -3.27 -11.98 -16.22
C ARG A 22 -4.02 -10.98 -15.34
N VAL A 23 -4.06 -9.71 -15.74
CA VAL A 23 -4.64 -8.61 -14.97
C VAL A 23 -5.90 -8.10 -15.68
N GLU A 24 -7.02 -8.10 -14.99
CA GLU A 24 -8.30 -7.62 -15.51
C GLU A 24 -8.86 -6.49 -14.65
N ARG A 25 -9.31 -5.42 -15.28
CA ARG A 25 -10.03 -4.33 -14.63
C ARG A 25 -11.49 -4.69 -14.43
N PHE A 26 -12.09 -4.24 -13.35
CA PHE A 26 -13.53 -4.27 -13.20
C PHE A 26 -14.20 -3.42 -14.29
N SER A 27 -15.24 -3.94 -14.91
CA SER A 27 -16.01 -3.25 -15.91
C SER A 27 -16.68 -1.97 -15.37
N LYS A 28 -17.02 -1.05 -16.27
CA LYS A 28 -17.76 0.16 -15.88
C LYS A 28 -19.11 -0.16 -15.21
N ALA A 29 -19.75 -1.26 -15.61
CA ALA A 29 -21.02 -1.70 -15.04
C ALA A 29 -20.84 -2.15 -13.58
N GLU A 30 -19.84 -2.98 -13.29
CA GLU A 30 -19.51 -3.46 -11.93
C GLU A 30 -19.15 -2.30 -11.01
N ARG A 31 -18.30 -1.37 -11.48
CA ARG A 31 -17.92 -0.16 -10.71
C ARG A 31 -19.08 0.77 -10.39
N ARG A 32 -20.16 0.75 -11.19
CA ARG A 32 -21.38 1.51 -10.91
C ARG A 32 -22.28 0.83 -9.87
N GLN A 33 -22.17 -0.47 -9.69
CA GLN A 33 -22.96 -1.24 -8.74
C GLN A 33 -22.43 -1.15 -7.31
N GLY A 34 -21.17 -0.80 -7.13
CA GLY A 34 -20.56 -0.69 -5.82
C GLY A 34 -19.08 -0.33 -5.86
N ARG A 35 -18.46 -0.30 -4.69
CA ARG A 35 -17.01 -0.12 -4.57
C ARG A 35 -16.32 -1.40 -5.06
N THR A 36 -15.35 -1.27 -5.93
CA THR A 36 -14.53 -2.39 -6.41
C THR A 36 -13.05 -2.02 -6.31
N PRO A 37 -12.17 -3.00 -6.10
CA PRO A 37 -10.74 -2.79 -6.33
C PRO A 37 -10.46 -2.48 -7.81
N ASP A 38 -9.22 -2.08 -8.12
CA ASP A 38 -8.85 -1.76 -9.49
C ASP A 38 -8.75 -3.01 -10.37
N PHE A 39 -8.23 -4.12 -9.79
CA PHE A 39 -7.93 -5.32 -10.56
C PHE A 39 -8.39 -6.63 -9.91
N ARG A 40 -8.79 -7.57 -10.78
CA ARG A 40 -8.73 -9.02 -10.56
C ARG A 40 -7.45 -9.53 -11.19
N VAL A 41 -6.72 -10.35 -10.47
CA VAL A 41 -5.46 -10.92 -10.94
C VAL A 41 -5.58 -12.43 -11.00
N PHE A 42 -5.22 -13.01 -12.12
CA PHE A 42 -5.38 -14.43 -12.41
C PHE A 42 -4.03 -15.11 -12.64
N ALA A 43 -3.90 -16.32 -12.12
CA ALA A 43 -2.81 -17.24 -12.40
C ALA A 43 -3.39 -18.53 -12.97
N ASN A 44 -2.92 -18.97 -14.16
CA ASN A 44 -3.44 -20.16 -14.84
C ASN A 44 -4.98 -20.16 -14.98
N ASP A 45 -5.55 -19.01 -15.34
CA ASP A 45 -6.99 -18.74 -15.49
C ASP A 45 -7.83 -18.83 -14.21
N GLU A 46 -7.24 -19.10 -13.07
CA GLU A 46 -7.89 -19.03 -11.77
C GLU A 46 -7.67 -17.68 -11.10
N LEU A 47 -8.68 -17.15 -10.41
CA LEU A 47 -8.55 -15.91 -9.64
C LEU A 47 -7.54 -16.12 -8.51
N ALA A 48 -6.40 -15.43 -8.61
CA ALA A 48 -5.30 -15.52 -7.66
C ALA A 48 -5.49 -14.55 -6.49
N PHE A 49 -5.83 -13.29 -6.78
CA PHE A 49 -6.05 -12.23 -5.77
C PHE A 49 -6.74 -11.00 -6.36
N TYR A 50 -7.24 -10.14 -5.47
CA TYR A 50 -7.69 -8.79 -5.80
C TYR A 50 -6.57 -7.79 -5.53
N CYS A 51 -6.47 -6.75 -6.38
CA CYS A 51 -5.46 -5.70 -6.20
C CYS A 51 -6.09 -4.32 -6.30
N GLU A 52 -5.80 -3.50 -5.31
CA GLU A 52 -6.14 -2.07 -5.28
C GLU A 52 -4.88 -1.24 -5.39
N VAL A 53 -4.93 -0.12 -6.12
CA VAL A 53 -3.82 0.78 -6.33
C VAL A 53 -4.12 2.15 -5.72
N LYS A 54 -3.20 2.64 -4.91
CA LYS A 54 -3.24 4.01 -4.37
C LYS A 54 -2.00 4.76 -4.85
N THR A 55 -2.20 5.95 -5.36
CA THR A 55 -1.09 6.83 -5.78
C THR A 55 -0.96 7.96 -4.77
N ALA A 56 0.17 8.00 -4.08
CA ALA A 56 0.58 9.12 -3.25
C ALA A 56 1.28 10.14 -4.18
N GLN A 57 0.66 11.28 -4.38
CA GLN A 57 1.32 12.41 -5.03
C GLN A 57 1.93 13.29 -3.93
N GLU A 58 3.04 13.95 -4.27
CA GLU A 58 3.60 15.02 -3.45
C GLU A 58 2.46 15.95 -3.03
N ASP A 59 2.23 16.03 -1.73
CA ASP A 59 1.19 16.91 -1.22
C ASP A 59 1.78 18.32 -1.13
N GLU A 60 1.36 19.20 -2.01
CA GLU A 60 1.65 20.66 -1.93
C GLU A 60 1.18 21.27 -0.58
N TRP A 61 0.64 20.44 0.32
CA TRP A 61 0.15 20.91 1.61
C TRP A 61 1.26 21.52 2.45
N LEU A 62 2.41 20.87 2.55
CA LEU A 62 3.57 21.37 3.29
C LEU A 62 4.08 22.65 2.66
N ASP A 63 4.23 22.69 1.33
CA ASP A 63 4.65 23.86 0.59
C ASP A 63 3.67 25.03 0.78
N ARG A 64 2.35 24.73 0.73
CA ARG A 64 1.32 25.75 0.99
C ARG A 64 1.34 26.25 2.43
N GLN A 65 1.56 25.37 3.42
CA GLN A 65 1.67 25.76 4.83
C GLN A 65 2.94 26.61 5.07
N LEU A 66 4.09 26.19 4.53
CA LEU A 66 5.33 26.94 4.61
C LEU A 66 5.24 28.30 3.91
N ALA A 67 4.61 28.37 2.73
CA ALA A 67 4.41 29.62 2.00
C ALA A 67 3.46 30.59 2.72
N ALA A 68 2.51 30.08 3.50
CA ALA A 68 1.55 30.89 4.26
C ALA A 68 2.06 31.25 5.67
N ALA A 69 3.12 30.60 6.15
CA ALA A 69 3.63 30.75 7.50
C ALA A 69 4.66 31.89 7.60
N PRO A 70 4.72 32.62 8.75
CA PRO A 70 5.81 33.56 9.00
C PRO A 70 7.18 32.88 8.97
N PRO A 71 8.26 33.59 8.57
CA PRO A 71 9.62 33.04 8.62
C PRO A 71 9.98 32.48 9.99
N GLY A 72 10.47 31.24 10.02
CA GLY A 72 10.85 30.56 11.28
C GLY A 72 9.70 29.77 11.93
N THR A 73 8.53 29.64 11.29
CA THR A 73 7.45 28.80 11.79
C THR A 73 7.81 27.32 11.58
N LEU A 74 7.69 26.52 12.65
CA LEU A 74 7.67 25.06 12.54
C LEU A 74 6.26 24.64 12.14
N VAL A 75 6.13 23.91 11.03
CA VAL A 75 4.87 23.27 10.65
C VAL A 75 4.78 21.97 11.43
N ASP A 76 3.86 21.91 12.39
CA ASP A 76 3.58 20.70 13.15
C ASP A 76 2.61 19.81 12.37
N GLY A 77 3.00 18.56 12.18
CA GLY A 77 2.16 17.50 11.64
C GLY A 77 2.61 16.99 10.26
N ASP A 78 3.20 15.81 10.25
CA ASP A 78 3.41 15.05 9.04
C ASP A 78 2.09 14.35 8.63
N PRO A 79 1.48 14.67 7.47
CA PRO A 79 0.26 14.04 7.01
C PRO A 79 0.48 12.60 6.50
N THR A 80 1.73 12.15 6.36
CA THR A 80 2.10 10.87 5.74
C THR A 80 1.41 9.68 6.40
N TYR A 81 1.47 9.56 7.71
CA TYR A 81 0.84 8.46 8.44
C TYR A 81 -0.69 8.44 8.30
N ASN A 82 -1.32 9.61 8.35
CA ASN A 82 -2.76 9.73 8.13
C ASN A 82 -3.15 9.38 6.70
N ARG A 83 -2.33 9.74 5.73
CA ARG A 83 -2.53 9.43 4.32
C ARG A 83 -2.43 7.93 4.07
N ILE A 84 -1.37 7.27 4.56
CA ILE A 84 -1.20 5.82 4.46
C ILE A 84 -2.37 5.09 5.14
N SER A 85 -2.76 5.48 6.36
CA SER A 85 -3.91 4.92 7.05
C SER A 85 -5.21 5.07 6.26
N ASN A 86 -5.43 6.21 5.60
CA ASN A 86 -6.60 6.44 4.76
C ASN A 86 -6.57 5.58 3.48
N TYR A 87 -5.40 5.29 2.91
CA TYR A 87 -5.29 4.37 1.77
C TYR A 87 -5.70 2.97 2.15
N ILE A 88 -5.23 2.47 3.30
CA ILE A 88 -5.62 1.16 3.83
C ILE A 88 -7.13 1.12 4.06
N HIS A 89 -7.68 2.09 4.78
CA HIS A 89 -9.12 2.19 5.05
C HIS A 89 -9.97 2.13 3.77
N ARG A 90 -9.60 2.92 2.76
CA ARG A 90 -10.35 2.94 1.50
C ARG A 90 -10.21 1.64 0.71
N ALA A 91 -9.01 1.05 0.69
CA ALA A 91 -8.75 -0.21 0.01
C ALA A 91 -9.55 -1.35 0.64
N VAL A 92 -9.59 -1.42 1.97
CA VAL A 92 -10.39 -2.42 2.70
C VAL A 92 -11.86 -2.31 2.36
N GLY A 93 -12.43 -1.09 2.31
CA GLY A 93 -13.82 -0.91 1.91
C GLY A 93 -14.11 -1.34 0.45
N GLN A 94 -13.10 -1.37 -0.43
CA GLN A 94 -13.22 -1.88 -1.79
C GLN A 94 -13.10 -3.41 -1.81
N PHE A 95 -12.18 -3.99 -1.04
CA PHE A 95 -12.04 -5.43 -0.90
C PHE A 95 -13.28 -6.08 -0.27
N ASP A 96 -13.81 -5.50 0.80
CA ASP A 96 -14.98 -6.02 1.50
C ASP A 96 -16.22 -6.07 0.61
N ALA A 97 -16.32 -5.19 -0.37
CA ALA A 97 -17.43 -5.19 -1.32
C ALA A 97 -17.43 -6.38 -2.29
N VAL A 98 -16.24 -6.98 -2.56
CA VAL A 98 -16.10 -8.08 -3.53
C VAL A 98 -15.58 -9.38 -2.92
N ASN A 99 -14.94 -9.31 -1.76
CA ASN A 99 -14.25 -10.42 -1.10
C ASN A 99 -14.44 -10.36 0.45
N PRO A 100 -15.69 -10.28 0.95
CA PRO A 100 -15.96 -10.09 2.37
C PRO A 100 -15.46 -11.26 3.24
N ALA A 101 -15.48 -12.48 2.71
CA ALA A 101 -15.01 -13.69 3.39
C ALA A 101 -13.48 -13.88 3.32
N MET A 102 -12.77 -13.06 2.54
CA MET A 102 -11.34 -13.22 2.26
C MET A 102 -10.96 -14.59 1.67
N ASP A 103 -11.82 -15.12 0.80
CA ASP A 103 -11.55 -16.39 0.11
C ASP A 103 -10.34 -16.32 -0.81
N HIS A 104 -10.02 -15.12 -1.28
CA HIS A 104 -8.83 -14.81 -2.06
C HIS A 104 -7.99 -13.75 -1.36
N PRO A 105 -6.67 -13.72 -1.57
CA PRO A 105 -5.83 -12.65 -1.06
C PRO A 105 -6.24 -11.26 -1.55
N ASN A 106 -6.07 -10.25 -0.71
CA ASN A 106 -6.18 -8.84 -1.03
C ASN A 106 -4.79 -8.22 -1.06
N VAL A 107 -4.42 -7.54 -2.13
CA VAL A 107 -3.12 -6.90 -2.35
C VAL A 107 -3.32 -5.40 -2.49
N LEU A 108 -2.64 -4.61 -1.66
CA LEU A 108 -2.64 -3.16 -1.76
C LEU A 108 -1.31 -2.68 -2.35
N ALA A 109 -1.36 -2.07 -3.53
CA ALA A 109 -0.22 -1.42 -4.15
C ALA A 109 -0.26 0.09 -3.89
N ILE A 110 0.84 0.64 -3.40
CA ILE A 110 1.02 2.08 -3.18
C ILE A 110 2.12 2.56 -4.10
N ILE A 111 1.79 3.51 -4.97
CA ILE A 111 2.75 4.22 -5.81
C ILE A 111 3.10 5.52 -5.08
N ASN A 112 4.32 5.59 -4.57
CA ASN A 112 4.79 6.74 -3.83
C ASN A 112 5.47 7.75 -4.76
N GLY A 113 4.85 8.90 -4.93
CA GLY A 113 5.38 10.08 -5.62
C GLY A 113 5.78 11.22 -4.67
N ASP A 114 5.86 10.94 -3.36
CA ASP A 114 6.25 11.88 -2.31
C ASP A 114 7.64 11.48 -1.77
N ASP A 115 8.64 12.32 -1.98
CA ASP A 115 10.02 12.07 -1.54
C ASP A 115 10.20 12.20 -0.01
N GLY A 116 9.25 12.82 0.69
CA GLY A 116 9.17 12.85 2.15
C GLY A 116 8.59 11.57 2.77
N ALA A 117 8.08 10.62 1.95
CA ALA A 117 7.51 9.37 2.43
C ALA A 117 8.28 8.15 1.91
N GLY A 118 8.44 7.14 2.75
CA GLY A 118 9.15 5.91 2.41
C GLY A 118 8.41 4.64 2.80
N PHE A 119 8.96 3.51 2.39
CA PHE A 119 8.45 2.19 2.78
C PHE A 119 8.46 2.00 4.31
N THR A 120 9.43 2.62 4.99
CA THR A 120 9.52 2.59 6.46
C THR A 120 8.28 3.21 7.11
N ASP A 121 7.70 4.26 6.53
CA ASP A 121 6.49 4.89 7.06
C ASP A 121 5.28 3.96 6.96
N LEU A 122 5.16 3.21 5.87
CA LEU A 122 4.16 2.15 5.76
C LEU A 122 4.33 1.11 6.88
N ILE A 123 5.56 0.64 7.11
CA ILE A 123 5.85 -0.33 8.16
C ILE A 123 5.51 0.22 9.55
N GLN A 124 5.85 1.48 9.82
CA GLN A 124 5.54 2.13 11.09
C GLN A 124 4.03 2.24 11.32
N VAL A 125 3.27 2.61 10.27
CA VAL A 125 1.80 2.64 10.33
C VAL A 125 1.21 1.26 10.63
N LEU A 126 1.74 0.22 10.00
CA LEU A 126 1.26 -1.16 10.18
C LEU A 126 1.65 -1.74 11.54
N ALA A 127 2.86 -1.47 12.00
CA ALA A 127 3.37 -1.95 13.29
C ALA A 127 2.82 -1.16 14.49
N GLY A 128 2.43 0.09 14.28
CA GLY A 128 2.09 1.01 15.37
C GLY A 128 3.30 1.51 16.17
N ASN A 129 4.50 1.35 15.62
CA ASN A 129 5.75 1.70 16.27
C ASN A 129 6.68 2.46 15.30
N ALA A 130 7.39 3.46 15.82
CA ALA A 130 8.50 4.08 15.12
C ALA A 130 9.81 3.37 15.53
N TYR A 131 10.61 3.00 14.55
CA TYR A 131 11.88 2.33 14.72
C TYR A 131 13.01 3.36 14.50
N CYS A 132 13.76 3.67 15.56
CA CYS A 132 14.87 4.61 15.51
C CYS A 132 16.16 3.93 15.05
N GLU A 133 17.08 4.70 14.46
CA GLU A 133 18.39 4.18 14.01
C GLU A 133 19.24 3.60 15.14
N ASN A 134 19.05 4.09 16.38
CA ASN A 134 19.73 3.57 17.58
C ASN A 134 19.13 2.23 18.09
N GLY A 135 18.11 1.69 17.43
CA GLY A 135 17.40 0.46 17.80
C GLY A 135 16.28 0.69 18.83
N GLU A 136 16.03 1.92 19.23
CA GLU A 136 14.90 2.25 20.09
C GLU A 136 13.57 2.10 19.34
N VAL A 137 12.56 1.53 20.01
CA VAL A 137 11.20 1.38 19.47
C VAL A 137 10.28 2.29 20.27
N ILE A 138 9.68 3.25 19.60
CA ILE A 138 8.78 4.23 20.19
C ILE A 138 7.36 3.93 19.75
N PRO A 139 6.41 3.60 20.66
CA PRO A 139 5.01 3.44 20.30
C PRO A 139 4.44 4.73 19.70
N MET A 140 3.78 4.59 18.55
CA MET A 140 3.14 5.73 17.87
C MET A 140 1.78 6.03 18.49
N PHE A 141 1.33 7.28 18.37
CA PHE A 141 0.00 7.66 18.83
C PHE A 141 -1.09 6.97 18.04
N HIS A 142 -2.14 6.52 18.72
CA HIS A 142 -3.27 5.79 18.13
C HIS A 142 -3.89 6.47 16.91
N LYS A 143 -3.92 7.81 16.87
CA LYS A 143 -4.48 8.54 15.72
C LYS A 143 -3.71 8.35 14.41
N TYR A 144 -2.44 7.91 14.48
CA TYR A 144 -1.57 7.76 13.32
C TYR A 144 -1.32 6.30 12.93
N SER A 145 -1.68 5.35 13.80
CA SER A 145 -1.23 3.98 13.64
C SER A 145 -2.30 2.96 14.06
N GLU A 146 -1.87 1.90 14.65
CA GLU A 146 -2.59 0.68 14.98
C GLU A 146 -4.03 0.88 15.48
N GLY A 147 -4.29 1.87 16.34
CA GLY A 147 -5.63 2.13 16.87
C GLY A 147 -6.67 2.48 15.82
N ARG A 148 -6.26 3.08 14.70
CA ARG A 148 -7.17 3.47 13.62
C ARG A 148 -7.39 2.37 12.58
N ILE A 149 -6.36 1.57 12.30
CA ILE A 149 -6.38 0.57 11.23
C ILE A 149 -6.16 -0.85 11.75
N GLN A 150 -6.25 -1.05 13.07
CA GLN A 150 -5.92 -2.30 13.74
C GLN A 150 -6.62 -3.52 13.13
N GLU A 151 -7.92 -3.40 12.85
CA GLU A 151 -8.69 -4.47 12.21
C GLU A 151 -8.54 -4.45 10.69
N GLU A 152 -8.47 -3.27 10.10
CA GLU A 152 -8.44 -3.09 8.66
C GLU A 152 -7.14 -3.63 8.04
N LYS A 153 -5.99 -3.43 8.70
CA LYS A 153 -4.70 -3.97 8.22
C LYS A 153 -4.72 -5.50 8.11
N LEU A 154 -5.56 -6.18 8.89
CA LEU A 154 -5.73 -7.63 8.84
C LEU A 154 -6.51 -8.10 7.60
N ARG A 155 -7.09 -7.19 6.82
CA ARG A 155 -7.82 -7.48 5.58
C ARG A 155 -6.93 -7.41 4.34
N VAL A 156 -5.67 -7.02 4.49
CA VAL A 156 -4.68 -6.89 3.41
C VAL A 156 -3.59 -7.94 3.60
N HIS A 157 -3.39 -8.80 2.62
CA HIS A 157 -2.48 -9.95 2.68
C HIS A 157 -1.07 -9.64 2.18
N LEU A 158 -0.94 -8.60 1.34
CA LEU A 158 0.34 -8.13 0.80
C LEU A 158 0.26 -6.64 0.51
N TYR A 159 1.28 -5.92 0.91
CA TYR A 159 1.52 -4.53 0.53
C TYR A 159 2.68 -4.47 -0.46
N LEU A 160 2.46 -3.76 -1.58
CA LEU A 160 3.45 -3.44 -2.59
C LEU A 160 3.71 -1.95 -2.55
N TRP A 161 4.96 -1.55 -2.32
CA TRP A 161 5.37 -0.15 -2.29
C TRP A 161 6.30 0.14 -3.45
N PHE A 162 5.90 1.01 -4.33
CA PHE A 162 6.69 1.48 -5.47
C PHE A 162 7.11 2.92 -5.23
N ASN A 163 8.41 3.21 -5.32
CA ASN A 163 8.88 4.58 -5.42
C ASN A 163 8.86 5.03 -6.87
N GLU A 164 8.31 6.21 -7.15
CA GLU A 164 8.17 6.74 -8.51
C GLU A 164 9.51 6.88 -9.22
N TRP A 165 10.51 7.33 -8.48
CA TRP A 165 11.85 7.64 -8.99
C TRP A 165 12.84 6.48 -8.95
N GLU A 166 12.50 5.38 -8.32
CA GLU A 166 13.37 4.21 -8.27
C GLU A 166 13.03 3.24 -9.40
N PRO A 167 13.98 2.97 -10.32
CA PRO A 167 13.83 1.89 -11.27
C PRO A 167 13.88 0.55 -10.54
N GLY A 168 12.89 -0.30 -10.76
CA GLY A 168 12.86 -1.64 -10.16
C GLY A 168 11.47 -2.07 -9.74
N GLY A 169 11.42 -3.23 -9.11
CA GLY A 169 10.19 -3.80 -8.54
C GLY A 169 9.81 -3.12 -7.21
N PRO A 170 8.63 -3.43 -6.69
CA PRO A 170 8.18 -2.91 -5.41
C PRO A 170 8.94 -3.50 -4.24
N GLN A 171 9.04 -2.73 -3.16
CA GLN A 171 9.27 -3.29 -1.84
C GLN A 171 8.00 -3.98 -1.37
N MET A 172 8.12 -5.12 -0.68
CA MET A 172 6.98 -5.97 -0.32
C MET A 172 6.92 -6.19 1.18
N PHE A 173 5.71 -6.12 1.73
CA PHE A 173 5.45 -6.47 3.12
C PHE A 173 4.29 -7.46 3.21
N PHE A 174 4.56 -8.60 3.84
CA PHE A 174 3.58 -9.65 4.10
C PHE A 174 3.25 -9.66 5.59
N PRO A 175 2.02 -9.32 5.99
CA PRO A 175 1.59 -9.48 7.38
C PRO A 175 1.62 -10.95 7.81
N GLU A 176 2.23 -11.27 8.96
CA GLU A 176 2.36 -12.66 9.45
C GLU A 176 1.03 -13.35 9.70
N VAL A 177 -0.03 -12.61 10.02
CA VAL A 177 -1.38 -13.13 10.27
C VAL A 177 -1.98 -13.88 9.07
N HIS A 178 -1.42 -13.73 7.88
CA HIS A 178 -1.90 -14.31 6.63
C HIS A 178 -0.99 -15.42 6.06
N ALA A 179 -0.31 -16.15 6.91
CA ALA A 179 0.64 -17.21 6.51
C ALA A 179 0.09 -18.21 5.49
N THR A 180 -1.21 -18.49 5.50
CA THR A 180 -1.88 -19.41 4.55
C THR A 180 -1.82 -18.90 3.10
N HIS A 181 -1.89 -17.58 2.87
CA HIS A 181 -1.82 -17.00 1.54
C HIS A 181 -0.40 -16.62 1.12
N HIS A 182 0.52 -16.55 2.08
CA HIS A 182 1.89 -16.10 1.89
C HIS A 182 2.63 -16.92 0.81
N ALA A 183 2.63 -18.26 0.95
CA ALA A 183 3.31 -19.14 0.00
C ALA A 183 2.75 -19.03 -1.43
N ALA A 184 1.43 -18.86 -1.56
CA ALA A 184 0.79 -18.70 -2.85
C ALA A 184 1.17 -17.35 -3.50
N LEU A 185 1.11 -16.25 -2.74
CA LEU A 185 1.50 -14.93 -3.22
C LEU A 185 2.98 -14.88 -3.61
N CYS A 186 3.90 -15.45 -2.81
CA CYS A 186 5.30 -15.55 -3.16
C CYS A 186 5.52 -16.29 -4.48
N ARG A 187 4.81 -17.40 -4.69
CA ARG A 187 4.88 -18.18 -5.93
C ARG A 187 4.35 -17.37 -7.12
N TYR A 188 3.21 -16.68 -6.98
CA TYR A 188 2.63 -15.86 -8.05
C TYR A 188 3.53 -14.71 -8.46
N LEU A 189 4.23 -14.11 -7.51
CA LEU A 189 5.10 -12.96 -7.76
C LEU A 189 6.57 -13.35 -7.98
N SER A 190 6.89 -14.66 -8.04
CA SER A 190 8.26 -15.18 -8.19
C SER A 190 9.23 -14.67 -7.12
N VAL A 191 8.73 -14.51 -5.88
CA VAL A 191 9.50 -14.05 -4.74
C VAL A 191 9.97 -15.27 -3.93
N ASP A 192 11.26 -15.31 -3.60
CA ASP A 192 11.79 -16.30 -2.66
C ASP A 192 11.32 -15.97 -1.21
N PRO A 193 10.51 -16.82 -0.57
CA PRO A 193 10.08 -16.59 0.81
C PRO A 193 11.24 -16.44 1.80
N ALA A 194 12.40 -17.05 1.52
CA ALA A 194 13.59 -16.95 2.36
C ALA A 194 14.29 -15.59 2.25
N ALA A 195 14.07 -14.87 1.16
CA ALA A 195 14.61 -13.52 0.96
C ALA A 195 13.82 -12.43 1.66
N LEU A 196 12.61 -12.73 2.15
CA LEU A 196 11.75 -11.76 2.83
C LEU A 196 12.30 -11.43 4.21
N LYS A 197 12.56 -10.15 4.43
CA LYS A 197 12.95 -9.67 5.76
C LYS A 197 11.73 -9.77 6.68
N ARG A 198 11.87 -10.51 7.76
CA ARG A 198 10.88 -10.50 8.85
C ARG A 198 11.16 -9.29 9.72
N LEU A 199 10.12 -8.53 10.03
CA LEU A 199 10.22 -7.52 11.08
C LEU A 199 10.38 -8.25 12.42
N PRO A 200 11.22 -7.74 13.33
CA PRO A 200 11.25 -8.23 14.69
C PRO A 200 9.83 -8.09 15.29
N ALA A 201 9.40 -9.13 16.00
CA ALA A 201 8.12 -9.18 16.69
C ALA A 201 8.09 -8.17 17.84
#